data_f9e0c355b0fb56fcd33e0e1b732eb566
#
_entry.id   f9e0c355b0fb56fcd33e0e1b732eb566
#
_cell.length_a   1.000
_cell.length_b   1.000
_cell.length_c   1.000
_cell.angle_alpha   90.00
_cell.angle_beta   90.00
_cell.angle_gamma   90.00
#
_symmetry.space_group_name_H-M   'P 1'
#
loop_
_entity.id
_entity.type
_entity.pdbx_description
1 polymer ?
#
loop_
_entity_poly.entity_id
_entity_poly.type
_entity_poly.pdbx_seq_one_letter_code
_entity_poly.pdbx_strand_id
1 'polypeptide(L)'
;SERNISVAIDEISAERALQAVHSGFYLSAQTLSIGVIGPGNVGQTLLQQLQDVRPRLLKQNNLDLRVRAISTSRRMALFDAQEFAGRELDRDADLDALTAHVHAEHLPHSVIIDCTASDAIADRYHDWMRAGIHVITANKHAGAGDLNRYQSLQQQPAQFCYEATVGAGLPIITTLRDLLDTGDRLL
;
A
#
# COMPACT_ATOMS: atom_id res chain seq x y z
N SER A 1 1.06 10.49 -37.66
CA SER A 1 0.55 9.12 -37.50
C SER A 1 -0.01 8.99 -36.09
N GLU A 2 -1.32 8.88 -35.99
CA GLU A 2 -1.98 8.60 -34.72
C GLU A 2 -1.58 7.20 -34.25
N ARG A 3 -1.05 7.13 -33.01
CA ARG A 3 -0.75 5.87 -32.37
C ARG A 3 -1.89 5.52 -31.44
N ASN A 4 -2.63 4.49 -31.78
CA ASN A 4 -3.69 3.95 -30.93
C ASN A 4 -3.13 2.85 -30.06
N ILE A 5 -3.47 2.86 -28.77
CA ILE A 5 -3.19 1.78 -27.83
C ILE A 5 -4.53 1.16 -27.46
N SER A 6 -4.71 -0.11 -27.71
CA SER A 6 -5.91 -0.86 -27.35
C SER A 6 -5.54 -1.91 -26.28
N VAL A 7 -6.33 -1.97 -25.23
CA VAL A 7 -6.15 -2.93 -24.13
C VAL A 7 -7.47 -3.65 -23.91
N ALA A 8 -7.42 -4.97 -23.87
CA ALA A 8 -8.55 -5.80 -23.46
C ALA A 8 -8.48 -6.01 -21.94
N ILE A 9 -9.58 -5.74 -21.24
CA ILE A 9 -9.69 -5.87 -19.79
C ILE A 9 -11.02 -6.51 -19.44
N ASP A 10 -11.12 -7.10 -18.25
CA ASP A 10 -12.38 -7.61 -17.72
C ASP A 10 -13.34 -6.45 -17.44
N GLU A 11 -14.63 -6.68 -17.69
CA GLU A 11 -15.70 -5.69 -17.50
C GLU A 11 -15.71 -5.09 -16.08
N ILE A 12 -15.44 -5.92 -15.07
CA ILE A 12 -15.35 -5.51 -13.65
C ILE A 12 -14.23 -4.47 -13.42
N SER A 13 -13.18 -4.49 -14.23
CA SER A 13 -12.02 -3.59 -14.13
C SER A 13 -12.11 -2.38 -15.07
N ALA A 14 -13.15 -2.30 -15.91
CA ALA A 14 -13.25 -1.31 -17.00
C ALA A 14 -13.25 0.13 -16.49
N GLU A 15 -14.01 0.42 -15.45
CA GLU A 15 -14.10 1.77 -14.88
C GLU A 15 -12.79 2.24 -14.24
N ARG A 16 -12.13 1.36 -13.48
CA ARG A 16 -10.80 1.64 -12.90
C ARG A 16 -9.73 1.84 -13.97
N ALA A 17 -9.75 1.03 -15.02
CA ALA A 17 -8.82 1.17 -16.12
C ALA A 17 -9.04 2.47 -16.89
N LEU A 18 -10.30 2.86 -17.15
CA LEU A 18 -10.64 4.12 -17.78
C LEU A 18 -10.13 5.31 -16.95
N GLN A 19 -10.32 5.29 -15.64
CA GLN A 19 -9.83 6.32 -14.73
C GLN A 19 -8.30 6.38 -14.68
N ALA A 20 -7.62 5.22 -14.68
CA ALA A 20 -6.17 5.17 -14.72
C ALA A 20 -5.60 5.74 -16.02
N VAL A 21 -6.22 5.41 -17.17
CA VAL A 21 -5.87 5.96 -18.48
C VAL A 21 -6.11 7.48 -18.50
N HIS A 22 -7.26 7.93 -18.01
CA HIS A 22 -7.59 9.36 -17.95
C HIS A 22 -6.60 10.13 -17.07
N SER A 23 -6.22 9.58 -15.90
CA SER A 23 -5.21 10.16 -15.00
C SER A 23 -3.83 10.25 -15.66
N GLY A 24 -3.42 9.21 -16.38
CA GLY A 24 -2.12 9.15 -17.04
C GLY A 24 -1.98 10.08 -18.24
N PHE A 25 -3.05 10.26 -19.04
CA PHE A 25 -2.98 11.07 -20.24
C PHE A 25 -3.25 12.56 -20.04
N TYR A 26 -4.00 12.94 -19.00
CA TYR A 26 -4.38 14.34 -18.75
C TYR A 26 -3.52 15.03 -17.69
N LEU A 27 -2.34 14.49 -17.37
CA LEU A 27 -1.38 15.09 -16.43
C LEU A 27 -1.98 15.37 -15.03
N SER A 28 -3.08 14.72 -14.67
CA SER A 28 -3.55 14.75 -13.29
C SER A 28 -2.56 13.98 -12.40
N ALA A 29 -2.35 14.45 -11.18
CA ALA A 29 -1.51 13.75 -10.22
C ALA A 29 -2.00 12.32 -10.02
N GLN A 30 -1.11 11.33 -10.11
CA GLN A 30 -1.45 9.95 -9.74
C GLN A 30 -1.73 9.92 -8.25
N THR A 31 -2.96 9.59 -7.90
CA THR A 31 -3.36 9.50 -6.49
C THR A 31 -3.07 8.12 -5.95
N LEU A 32 -2.30 8.06 -4.87
CA LEU A 32 -2.07 6.86 -4.08
C LEU A 32 -2.87 6.93 -2.78
N SER A 33 -3.89 6.08 -2.67
CA SER A 33 -4.74 5.95 -1.48
C SER A 33 -4.05 5.07 -0.44
N ILE A 34 -3.86 5.58 0.77
CA ILE A 34 -3.07 4.92 1.82
C ILE A 34 -3.93 4.71 3.06
N GLY A 35 -3.99 3.45 3.53
CA GLY A 35 -4.44 3.09 4.87
C GLY A 35 -3.26 2.74 5.76
N VAL A 36 -3.21 3.27 6.98
CA VAL A 36 -2.16 2.95 7.96
C VAL A 36 -2.77 2.24 9.16
N ILE A 37 -2.27 1.05 9.46
CA ILE A 37 -2.69 0.25 10.61
C ILE A 37 -1.54 0.18 11.61
N GLY A 38 -1.82 0.50 12.88
CA GLY A 38 -0.84 0.53 13.94
C GLY A 38 -0.04 1.84 14.03
N PRO A 39 -0.69 2.98 14.34
CA PRO A 39 -0.01 4.27 14.52
C PRO A 39 0.71 4.34 15.88
N GLY A 40 1.53 3.32 16.20
CA GLY A 40 2.50 3.34 17.29
C GLY A 40 3.75 4.13 16.90
N ASN A 41 4.88 3.88 17.56
CA ASN A 41 6.12 4.62 17.29
C ASN A 41 6.53 4.59 15.81
N VAL A 42 6.52 3.40 15.19
CA VAL A 42 6.86 3.24 13.77
C VAL A 42 5.83 3.92 12.88
N GLY A 43 4.54 3.66 13.12
CA GLY A 43 3.46 4.23 12.31
C GLY A 43 3.36 5.75 12.41
N GLN A 44 3.59 6.34 13.58
CA GLN A 44 3.62 7.81 13.76
C GLN A 44 4.79 8.43 13.01
N THR A 45 5.99 7.83 13.10
CA THR A 45 7.16 8.31 12.35
C THR A 45 6.91 8.24 10.84
N LEU A 46 6.32 7.14 10.37
CA LEU A 46 5.94 6.99 8.97
C LEU A 46 4.93 8.07 8.54
N LEU A 47 3.87 8.30 9.32
CA LEU A 47 2.86 9.31 9.02
C LEU A 47 3.49 10.71 8.92
N GLN A 48 4.43 11.05 9.80
CA GLN A 48 5.17 12.31 9.73
C GLN A 48 6.00 12.39 8.44
N GLN A 49 6.74 11.34 8.10
CA GLN A 49 7.55 11.29 6.87
C GLN A 49 6.68 11.41 5.61
N LEU A 50 5.50 10.76 5.58
CA LEU A 50 4.56 10.87 4.47
C LEU A 50 4.07 12.32 4.32
N GLN A 51 3.78 13.00 5.42
CA GLN A 51 3.38 14.40 5.40
C GLN A 51 4.48 15.32 4.86
N ASP A 52 5.72 15.12 5.31
CA ASP A 52 6.87 15.94 4.92
C ASP A 52 7.26 15.76 3.46
N VAL A 53 7.19 14.53 2.94
CA VAL A 53 7.61 14.20 1.56
C VAL A 53 6.54 14.55 0.52
N ARG A 54 5.29 14.61 0.90
CA ARG A 54 4.13 14.77 0.03
C ARG A 54 4.21 15.97 -0.93
N PRO A 55 4.54 17.21 -0.50
CA PRO A 55 4.65 18.35 -1.40
C PRO A 55 5.71 18.15 -2.49
N ARG A 56 6.82 17.51 -2.13
CA ARG A 56 7.90 17.19 -3.06
C ARG A 56 7.45 16.17 -4.10
N LEU A 57 6.81 15.07 -3.68
CA LEU A 57 6.33 14.02 -4.59
C LEU A 57 5.27 14.54 -5.55
N LEU A 58 4.36 15.37 -5.06
CA LEU A 58 3.36 16.01 -5.90
C LEU A 58 4.02 16.89 -6.99
N LYS A 59 5.00 17.71 -6.59
CA LYS A 59 5.65 18.66 -7.50
C LYS A 59 6.62 18.00 -8.48
N GLN A 60 7.41 17.03 -8.02
CA GLN A 60 8.48 16.42 -8.82
C GLN A 60 8.04 15.19 -9.60
N ASN A 61 7.14 14.40 -9.04
CA ASN A 61 6.75 13.10 -9.57
C ASN A 61 5.29 13.06 -10.04
N ASN A 62 4.54 14.16 -9.89
CA ASN A 62 3.09 14.20 -10.14
C ASN A 62 2.33 13.12 -9.36
N LEU A 63 2.79 12.81 -8.12
CA LEU A 63 2.25 11.78 -7.25
C LEU A 63 1.60 12.40 -6.02
N ASP A 64 0.27 12.24 -5.90
CA ASP A 64 -0.52 12.72 -4.76
C ASP A 64 -0.73 11.58 -3.76
N LEU A 65 0.02 11.61 -2.66
CA LEU A 65 -0.16 10.66 -1.55
C LEU A 65 -1.32 11.11 -0.66
N ARG A 66 -2.31 10.26 -0.46
CA ARG A 66 -3.46 10.53 0.41
C ARG A 66 -3.58 9.47 1.49
N VAL A 67 -3.28 9.84 2.73
CA VAL A 67 -3.62 8.99 3.88
C VAL A 67 -5.13 9.13 4.10
N ARG A 68 -5.86 8.07 3.78
CA ARG A 68 -7.33 8.04 3.82
C ARG A 68 -7.88 7.34 5.05
N ALA A 69 -7.07 6.52 5.70
CA ALA A 69 -7.49 5.82 6.91
C ALA A 69 -6.32 5.59 7.86
N ILE A 70 -6.58 5.70 9.14
CA ILE A 70 -5.65 5.31 10.20
C ILE A 70 -6.44 4.46 11.21
N SER A 71 -5.87 3.31 11.62
CA SER A 71 -6.50 2.42 12.59
C SER A 71 -5.54 1.90 13.64
N THR A 72 -6.00 1.89 14.88
CA THR A 72 -5.46 1.07 15.97
C THR A 72 -6.25 -0.23 16.07
N SER A 73 -5.97 -1.05 17.09
CA SER A 73 -6.79 -2.24 17.39
C SER A 73 -8.19 -1.94 17.89
N ARG A 74 -8.49 -0.70 18.31
CA ARG A 74 -9.78 -0.32 18.92
C ARG A 74 -10.48 0.82 18.23
N ARG A 75 -9.73 1.77 17.70
CA ARG A 75 -10.25 3.01 17.13
C ARG A 75 -9.65 3.26 15.76
N MET A 76 -10.43 3.91 14.90
CA MET A 76 -9.95 4.36 13.59
C MET A 76 -10.53 5.71 13.21
N ALA A 77 -9.94 6.32 12.18
CA ALA A 77 -10.50 7.47 11.47
C ALA A 77 -10.40 7.26 9.96
N LEU A 78 -11.39 7.77 9.25
CA LEU A 78 -11.43 7.80 7.77
C LEU A 78 -11.39 9.27 7.32
N PHE A 79 -10.61 9.54 6.27
CA PHE A 79 -10.36 10.90 5.79
C PHE A 79 -10.71 11.02 4.30
N ASP A 80 -11.54 11.99 3.97
CA ASP A 80 -11.78 12.39 2.57
C ASP A 80 -10.89 13.55 2.15
N ALA A 81 -10.52 14.40 3.13
CA ALA A 81 -9.63 15.54 2.93
C ALA A 81 -8.15 15.14 2.98
N GLN A 82 -7.29 16.04 2.47
CA GLN A 82 -5.85 15.77 2.37
C GLN A 82 -5.10 15.82 3.70
N GLU A 83 -5.68 16.37 4.77
CA GLU A 83 -5.03 16.54 6.07
C GLU A 83 -5.55 15.52 7.09
N PHE A 84 -4.65 14.66 7.52
CA PHE A 84 -4.89 13.67 8.57
C PHE A 84 -4.17 14.05 9.89
N ALA A 85 -3.20 14.97 9.83
CA ALA A 85 -2.41 15.37 10.99
C ALA A 85 -3.27 15.99 12.09
N GLY A 86 -3.08 15.55 13.34
CA GLY A 86 -3.83 16.04 14.49
C GLY A 86 -5.30 15.62 14.56
N ARG A 87 -5.77 14.74 13.65
CA ARG A 87 -7.13 14.20 13.69
C ARG A 87 -7.25 13.09 14.71
N GLU A 88 -8.30 13.14 15.51
CA GLU A 88 -8.64 12.06 16.44
C GLU A 88 -9.22 10.85 15.72
N LEU A 89 -9.00 9.65 16.29
CA LEU A 89 -9.63 8.42 15.87
C LEU A 89 -11.05 8.41 16.44
N ASP A 90 -12.04 8.74 15.63
CA ASP A 90 -13.39 9.14 16.03
C ASP A 90 -14.41 7.99 16.06
N ARG A 91 -14.04 6.79 15.56
CA ARG A 91 -14.93 5.63 15.48
C ARG A 91 -14.25 4.34 15.91
N ASP A 92 -15.03 3.30 16.15
CA ASP A 92 -14.52 1.98 16.46
C ASP A 92 -13.80 1.38 15.26
N ALA A 93 -12.76 0.58 15.52
CA ALA A 93 -11.97 -0.05 14.46
C ALA A 93 -12.81 -1.08 13.69
N ASP A 94 -12.86 -0.89 12.38
CA ASP A 94 -13.50 -1.78 11.41
C ASP A 94 -12.60 -1.87 10.19
N LEU A 95 -11.95 -3.02 10.01
CA LEU A 95 -10.99 -3.24 8.91
C LEU A 95 -11.67 -3.34 7.55
N ASP A 96 -12.92 -3.80 7.49
CA ASP A 96 -13.64 -3.90 6.23
C ASP A 96 -14.08 -2.51 5.76
N ALA A 97 -14.58 -1.67 6.67
CA ALA A 97 -14.88 -0.26 6.39
C ALA A 97 -13.61 0.52 6.00
N LEU A 98 -12.47 0.28 6.68
CA LEU A 98 -11.17 0.86 6.34
C LEU A 98 -10.76 0.44 4.93
N THR A 99 -10.83 -0.84 4.64
CA THR A 99 -10.44 -1.41 3.33
C THR A 99 -11.29 -0.81 2.21
N ALA A 100 -12.61 -0.78 2.37
CA ALA A 100 -13.52 -0.20 1.38
C ALA A 100 -13.25 1.29 1.15
N HIS A 101 -12.94 2.05 2.20
CA HIS A 101 -12.65 3.47 2.09
C HIS A 101 -11.31 3.75 1.39
N VAL A 102 -10.28 2.95 1.67
CA VAL A 102 -8.95 3.06 1.03
C VAL A 102 -9.02 2.60 -0.42
N HIS A 103 -9.76 1.53 -0.70
CA HIS A 103 -9.91 0.93 -2.02
C HIS A 103 -11.18 1.40 -2.74
N ALA A 104 -11.43 2.71 -2.70
CA ALA A 104 -12.58 3.29 -3.37
C ALA A 104 -12.42 3.23 -4.91
N GLU A 105 -13.53 2.97 -5.61
CA GLU A 105 -13.57 2.77 -7.08
C GLU A 105 -12.90 3.87 -7.89
N HIS A 106 -12.99 5.11 -7.42
CA HIS A 106 -12.41 6.28 -8.09
C HIS A 106 -10.90 6.46 -7.83
N LEU A 107 -10.26 5.58 -7.05
CA LEU A 107 -8.84 5.64 -6.71
C LEU A 107 -8.10 4.44 -7.31
N PRO A 108 -7.30 4.64 -8.36
CA PRO A 108 -6.71 3.55 -9.13
C PRO A 108 -5.65 2.75 -8.36
N HIS A 109 -5.01 3.39 -7.36
CA HIS A 109 -3.93 2.77 -6.60
C HIS A 109 -4.22 2.83 -5.11
N SER A 110 -4.22 1.68 -4.47
CA SER A 110 -4.50 1.53 -3.04
C SER A 110 -3.38 0.77 -2.35
N VAL A 111 -2.99 1.26 -1.18
CA VAL A 111 -1.93 0.66 -0.36
C VAL A 111 -2.41 0.58 1.08
N ILE A 112 -2.22 -0.56 1.72
CA ILE A 112 -2.32 -0.70 3.18
C ILE A 112 -0.91 -0.86 3.75
N ILE A 113 -0.59 -0.03 4.74
CA ILE A 113 0.68 -0.08 5.46
C ILE A 113 0.42 -0.62 6.85
N ASP A 114 0.99 -1.80 7.14
CA ASP A 114 0.89 -2.44 8.45
C ASP A 114 2.16 -2.19 9.28
N CYS A 115 2.00 -1.38 10.33
CA CYS A 115 3.03 -1.09 11.34
C CYS A 115 2.76 -1.83 12.67
N THR A 116 1.96 -2.89 12.64
CA THR A 116 1.62 -3.69 13.83
C THR A 116 2.57 -4.89 14.00
N ALA A 117 2.32 -5.67 15.05
CA ALA A 117 2.87 -7.01 15.25
C ALA A 117 1.71 -8.01 15.45
N SER A 118 0.62 -7.87 14.70
CA SER A 118 -0.60 -8.64 14.84
C SER A 118 -0.72 -9.71 13.78
N ASP A 119 -0.88 -10.98 14.17
CA ASP A 119 -1.19 -12.07 13.25
C ASP A 119 -2.51 -11.85 12.53
N ALA A 120 -3.53 -11.36 13.23
CA ALA A 120 -4.85 -11.10 12.67
C ALA A 120 -4.82 -10.05 11.55
N ILE A 121 -3.91 -9.08 11.60
CA ILE A 121 -3.71 -8.13 10.49
C ILE A 121 -2.97 -8.80 9.35
N ALA A 122 -1.92 -9.57 9.64
CA ALA A 122 -1.17 -10.29 8.63
C ALA A 122 -2.04 -11.32 7.88
N ASP A 123 -3.05 -11.91 8.52
CA ASP A 123 -4.02 -12.83 7.90
C ASP A 123 -4.88 -12.17 6.83
N ARG A 124 -5.04 -10.85 6.86
CA ARG A 124 -5.81 -10.08 5.87
C ARG A 124 -5.04 -9.79 4.57
N TYR A 125 -3.73 -9.97 4.55
CA TYR A 125 -2.89 -9.57 3.40
C TYR A 125 -3.30 -10.26 2.11
N HIS A 126 -3.57 -11.56 2.16
CA HIS A 126 -3.97 -12.32 0.99
C HIS A 126 -5.24 -11.75 0.33
N ASP A 127 -6.25 -11.42 1.13
CA ASP A 127 -7.51 -10.86 0.63
C ASP A 127 -7.32 -9.46 0.07
N TRP A 128 -6.54 -8.61 0.74
CA TRP A 128 -6.22 -7.27 0.23
C TRP A 128 -5.46 -7.33 -1.09
N MET A 129 -4.44 -8.16 -1.17
CA MET A 129 -3.62 -8.27 -2.38
C MET A 129 -4.39 -8.90 -3.54
N ARG A 130 -5.27 -9.85 -3.27
CA ARG A 130 -6.18 -10.42 -4.28
C ARG A 130 -7.17 -9.37 -4.81
N ALA A 131 -7.60 -8.44 -3.98
CA ALA A 131 -8.41 -7.30 -4.40
C ALA A 131 -7.62 -6.20 -5.14
N GLY A 132 -6.31 -6.34 -5.31
CA GLY A 132 -5.45 -5.36 -5.97
C GLY A 132 -4.89 -4.27 -5.06
N ILE A 133 -5.01 -4.43 -3.73
CA ILE A 133 -4.44 -3.51 -2.75
C ILE A 133 -3.00 -3.95 -2.45
N HIS A 134 -2.04 -3.06 -2.65
CA HIS A 134 -0.65 -3.31 -2.28
C HIS A 134 -0.48 -3.31 -0.76
N VAL A 135 0.40 -4.16 -0.26
CA VAL A 135 0.73 -4.24 1.17
C VAL A 135 2.17 -3.87 1.40
N ILE A 136 2.39 -2.90 2.28
CA ILE A 136 3.72 -2.54 2.81
C ILE A 136 3.72 -2.87 4.29
N THR A 137 4.72 -3.59 4.79
CA THR A 137 4.69 -4.02 6.17
C THR A 137 6.04 -4.03 6.87
N ALA A 138 6.03 -3.66 8.15
CA ALA A 138 7.08 -3.94 9.13
C ALA A 138 6.75 -5.18 10.00
N ASN A 139 5.54 -5.73 9.86
CA ASN A 139 5.08 -6.90 10.60
C ASN A 139 5.75 -8.19 10.07
N LYS A 140 6.44 -8.90 10.94
CA LYS A 140 7.23 -10.07 10.58
C LYS A 140 6.38 -11.35 10.40
N HIS A 141 5.17 -11.38 10.95
CA HIS A 141 4.37 -12.60 11.01
C HIS A 141 4.03 -13.19 9.64
N ALA A 142 3.75 -12.35 8.64
CA ALA A 142 3.43 -12.84 7.29
C ALA A 142 4.63 -13.46 6.56
N GLY A 143 5.85 -12.97 6.85
CA GLY A 143 7.09 -13.43 6.18
C GLY A 143 7.85 -14.51 6.94
N ALA A 144 7.67 -14.61 8.27
CA ALA A 144 8.41 -15.52 9.13
C ALA A 144 7.60 -16.78 9.55
N GLY A 145 6.36 -16.91 9.08
CA GLY A 145 5.48 -18.03 9.37
C GLY A 145 5.60 -19.17 8.36
N ASP A 146 4.44 -19.75 7.99
CA ASP A 146 4.37 -20.83 7.02
C ASP A 146 4.88 -20.38 5.63
N LEU A 147 5.78 -21.19 5.06
CA LEU A 147 6.35 -20.97 3.74
C LEU A 147 5.27 -20.93 2.63
N ASN A 148 4.24 -21.77 2.72
CA ASN A 148 3.15 -21.77 1.74
C ASN A 148 2.39 -20.44 1.75
N ARG A 149 2.17 -19.87 2.95
CA ARG A 149 1.58 -18.55 3.09
C ARG A 149 2.43 -17.47 2.43
N TYR A 150 3.72 -17.43 2.71
CA TYR A 150 4.64 -16.49 2.08
C TYR A 150 4.64 -16.64 0.57
N GLN A 151 4.74 -17.85 0.04
CA GLN A 151 4.70 -18.11 -1.41
C GLN A 151 3.38 -17.67 -2.04
N SER A 152 2.25 -17.88 -1.36
CA SER A 152 0.94 -17.44 -1.84
C SER A 152 0.82 -15.91 -1.92
N LEU A 153 1.44 -15.17 -1.00
CA LEU A 153 1.50 -13.71 -1.05
C LEU A 153 2.34 -13.22 -2.22
N GLN A 154 3.47 -13.88 -2.52
CA GLN A 154 4.33 -13.52 -3.66
C GLN A 154 3.66 -13.75 -5.03
N GLN A 155 2.64 -14.60 -5.10
CA GLN A 155 1.91 -14.90 -6.34
C GLN A 155 0.71 -13.98 -6.60
N GLN A 156 0.39 -13.07 -5.67
CA GLN A 156 -0.73 -12.15 -5.83
C GLN A 156 -0.44 -11.06 -6.88
N PRO A 157 -1.47 -10.52 -7.54
CA PRO A 157 -1.30 -9.45 -8.53
C PRO A 157 -0.81 -8.13 -7.92
N ALA A 158 -1.11 -7.88 -6.65
CA ALA A 158 -0.62 -6.72 -5.92
C ALA A 158 0.77 -6.98 -5.31
N GLN A 159 1.51 -5.90 -5.03
CA GLN A 159 2.86 -6.01 -4.46
C GLN A 159 2.83 -6.24 -2.96
N PHE A 160 3.68 -7.16 -2.51
CA PHE A 160 3.99 -7.41 -1.11
C PHE A 160 5.37 -6.84 -0.78
N CYS A 161 5.40 -5.66 -0.14
CA CYS A 161 6.62 -4.94 0.22
C CYS A 161 6.93 -5.15 1.71
N TYR A 162 7.92 -5.99 2.01
CA TYR A 162 8.27 -6.42 3.37
C TYR A 162 9.73 -6.09 3.74
N GLU A 163 10.38 -5.18 3.04
CA GLU A 163 11.77 -4.75 3.30
C GLU A 163 12.01 -4.37 4.78
N ALA A 164 11.06 -3.64 5.38
CA ALA A 164 11.16 -3.18 6.76
C ALA A 164 11.05 -4.31 7.82
N THR A 165 10.81 -5.56 7.43
CA THR A 165 10.73 -6.69 8.36
C THR A 165 12.12 -7.22 8.75
N VAL A 166 13.14 -6.95 7.94
CA VAL A 166 14.52 -7.47 8.10
C VAL A 166 15.51 -6.31 8.04
N GLY A 167 16.47 -6.30 8.98
CA GLY A 167 17.60 -5.35 8.94
C GLY A 167 17.27 -3.92 9.31
N ALA A 168 16.13 -3.66 9.90
CA ALA A 168 15.67 -2.32 10.27
C ALA A 168 15.69 -1.34 9.06
N GLY A 169 16.62 -0.39 9.03
CA GLY A 169 16.77 0.57 7.94
C GLY A 169 17.72 0.14 6.81
N LEU A 170 18.23 -1.09 6.85
CA LEU A 170 19.13 -1.61 5.82
C LEU A 170 18.34 -2.28 4.69
N PRO A 171 18.69 -2.05 3.41
CA PRO A 171 18.01 -2.63 2.25
C PRO A 171 18.47 -4.08 2.01
N ILE A 172 18.22 -4.98 2.97
CA ILE A 172 18.73 -6.35 2.94
C ILE A 172 18.03 -7.20 1.89
N ILE A 173 16.70 -7.17 1.85
CA ILE A 173 15.90 -8.01 0.93
C ILE A 173 16.14 -7.60 -0.52
N THR A 174 16.10 -6.30 -0.80
CA THR A 174 16.34 -5.75 -2.15
C THR A 174 17.75 -6.10 -2.60
N THR A 175 18.77 -5.85 -1.77
CA THR A 175 20.17 -6.17 -2.09
C THR A 175 20.35 -7.66 -2.37
N LEU A 176 19.74 -8.53 -1.56
CA LEU A 176 19.83 -9.98 -1.74
C LEU A 176 19.18 -10.41 -3.06
N ARG A 177 18.03 -9.85 -3.42
CA ARG A 177 17.38 -10.12 -4.71
C ARG A 177 18.26 -9.69 -5.87
N ASP A 178 18.79 -8.49 -5.84
CA ASP A 178 19.65 -7.95 -6.89
C ASP A 178 20.88 -8.86 -7.11
N LEU A 179 21.51 -9.34 -6.03
CA LEU A 179 22.64 -10.28 -6.10
C LEU A 179 22.23 -11.61 -6.73
N LEU A 180 21.10 -12.19 -6.32
CA LEU A 180 20.59 -13.45 -6.90
C LEU A 180 20.23 -13.29 -8.38
N ASP A 181 19.62 -12.18 -8.76
CA ASP A 181 19.24 -11.87 -10.15
C ASP A 181 20.46 -11.67 -11.05
N THR A 182 21.58 -11.23 -10.49
CA THR A 182 22.88 -11.09 -11.20
C THR A 182 23.68 -12.41 -11.26
N GLY A 183 23.17 -13.49 -10.64
CA GLY A 183 23.73 -14.84 -10.74
C GLY A 183 24.57 -15.27 -9.55
N ASP A 184 24.64 -14.49 -8.48
CA ASP A 184 25.27 -14.89 -7.22
C ASP A 184 24.53 -16.06 -6.57
N ARG A 185 25.23 -16.83 -5.77
CA ARG A 185 24.67 -17.98 -5.05
C ARG A 185 24.84 -17.79 -3.54
N LEU A 186 23.79 -18.10 -2.81
CA LEU A 186 23.86 -18.24 -1.37
C LEU A 186 24.60 -19.55 -1.03
N LEU A 187 25.63 -19.45 -0.20
CA LEU A 187 26.41 -20.57 0.31
C LEU A 187 25.86 -21.04 1.65
#